data_790a407650a3158ba48186a22d0ad378
#
_entry.id   790a407650a3158ba48186a22d0ad378
#
_cell.length_a   1.000
_cell.length_b   1.000
_cell.length_c   1.000
_cell.angle_alpha   90.00
_cell.angle_beta   90.00
_cell.angle_gamma   90.00
#
_symmetry.space_group_name_H-M   'P 1'
#
loop_
_entity.id
_entity.type
_entity.pdbx_description
1 polymer ?
#
loop_
_entity_poly.entity_id
_entity_poly.type
_entity_poly.pdbx_seq_one_letter_code
_entity_poly.pdbx_strand_id
1 'polypeptide(L)'
;LERIHKYYNKVDTLSAVCRAKSNWAHGDYPELEIGKTYKVSHIGVLRSSTNIMLTDFPSKEYNASCFYIFENGIPCKYTNDPRFFAPVLRENTIIRKSPKYQHAIEDITIPAHLKDIEREHNVNILLAVESGSRAWGFPSNDSDWDVRMIYVHKPEWYFKVKEQRDVIEYLYNDDVDLSGWELRKALELLSKGNTTVFEWLHSPKIYYIDKEFARRISEIEADYFHPVKSMYHYNRIYNKHNERYLQRDDFNVKRFLYYLRGVLA
;
A
#
# COMPACT_ATOMS: atom_id res chain seq x y z
N LEU A 1 15.11 -13.06 -0.18
CA LEU A 1 15.24 -12.74 -1.60
C LEU A 1 13.87 -12.91 -2.23
N GLU A 2 13.17 -11.79 -2.50
CA GLU A 2 11.96 -11.82 -3.31
C GLU A 2 12.30 -12.33 -4.70
N ARG A 3 11.57 -13.35 -5.16
CA ARG A 3 11.76 -13.85 -6.53
C ARG A 3 11.08 -12.89 -7.49
N ILE A 4 11.81 -12.38 -8.47
CA ILE A 4 11.25 -11.61 -9.58
C ILE A 4 10.38 -12.57 -10.39
N HIS A 5 9.08 -12.27 -10.49
CA HIS A 5 8.15 -13.09 -11.27
C HIS A 5 8.24 -12.78 -12.75
N LYS A 6 8.49 -11.52 -13.11
CA LYS A 6 8.58 -11.12 -14.51
C LYS A 6 9.35 -9.79 -14.65
N TYR A 7 10.20 -9.73 -15.64
CA TYR A 7 10.94 -8.54 -16.03
C TYR A 7 10.57 -8.13 -17.45
N TYR A 8 10.25 -6.87 -17.66
CA TYR A 8 9.87 -6.34 -18.97
C TYR A 8 10.89 -5.33 -19.46
N ASN A 9 11.58 -5.65 -20.55
CA ASN A 9 12.64 -4.84 -21.13
C ASN A 9 12.17 -3.93 -22.26
N LYS A 10 10.93 -4.12 -22.78
CA LYS A 10 10.36 -3.27 -23.84
C LYS A 10 9.25 -2.42 -23.24
N VAL A 11 9.62 -1.23 -22.79
CA VAL A 11 8.72 -0.25 -22.15
C VAL A 11 8.94 1.14 -22.75
N ASP A 12 9.37 1.23 -24.03
CA ASP A 12 9.74 2.47 -24.69
C ASP A 12 8.60 3.50 -24.75
N THR A 13 7.36 3.04 -24.63
CA THR A 13 6.16 3.86 -24.64
C THR A 13 5.74 4.34 -23.26
N LEU A 14 6.44 3.91 -22.20
CA LEU A 14 6.05 4.23 -20.84
C LEU A 14 6.79 5.45 -20.30
N SER A 15 6.02 6.29 -19.63
CA SER A 15 6.53 7.37 -18.81
C SER A 15 5.94 7.31 -17.40
N ALA A 16 6.66 7.88 -16.44
CA ALA A 16 6.28 7.87 -15.03
C ALA A 16 6.38 9.28 -14.47
N VAL A 17 5.30 9.82 -13.94
CA VAL A 17 5.28 11.11 -13.25
C VAL A 17 5.48 10.87 -11.77
N CYS A 18 6.55 11.42 -11.19
CA CYS A 18 6.83 11.28 -9.77
C CYS A 18 5.77 11.98 -8.93
N ARG A 19 5.13 11.25 -8.02
CA ARG A 19 4.15 11.77 -7.06
C ARG A 19 4.65 11.77 -5.62
N ALA A 20 5.61 10.91 -5.29
CA ALA A 20 6.19 10.79 -3.97
C ALA A 20 7.69 10.49 -4.04
N LYS A 21 8.48 11.07 -3.15
CA LYS A 21 9.93 10.83 -3.04
C LYS A 21 10.29 9.76 -2.04
N SER A 22 9.32 9.19 -1.36
CA SER A 22 9.55 8.16 -0.37
C SER A 22 8.46 7.11 -0.40
N ASN A 23 8.86 5.88 -0.14
CA ASN A 23 7.95 4.80 0.16
C ASN A 23 8.40 4.22 1.50
N TRP A 24 7.50 4.16 2.47
CA TRP A 24 7.81 3.68 3.82
C TRP A 24 8.40 2.26 3.86
N ALA A 25 8.09 1.45 2.84
CA ALA A 25 8.61 0.08 2.73
C ALA A 25 10.00 -0.01 2.06
N HIS A 26 10.36 0.95 1.19
CA HIS A 26 11.53 0.86 0.31
C HIS A 26 12.53 2.02 0.47
N GLY A 27 12.21 3.03 1.29
CA GLY A 27 13.11 4.15 1.59
C GLY A 27 12.80 5.44 0.84
N ASP A 28 13.76 6.36 0.89
CA ASP A 28 13.65 7.69 0.32
C ASP A 28 14.40 7.78 -1.02
N TYR A 29 13.84 8.54 -1.94
CA TYR A 29 14.38 8.78 -3.28
C TYR A 29 14.64 10.30 -3.47
N PRO A 30 15.69 10.86 -2.83
CA PRO A 30 15.95 12.30 -2.82
C PRO A 30 16.23 12.88 -4.19
N GLU A 31 16.71 12.08 -5.13
CA GLU A 31 17.01 12.46 -6.51
C GLU A 31 15.77 12.70 -7.38
N LEU A 32 14.59 12.22 -6.95
CA LEU A 32 13.36 12.42 -7.70
C LEU A 32 12.80 13.83 -7.46
N GLU A 33 12.11 14.37 -8.45
CA GLU A 33 11.38 15.65 -8.37
C GLU A 33 9.89 15.38 -8.53
N ILE A 34 9.09 15.78 -7.54
CA ILE A 34 7.63 15.60 -7.57
C ILE A 34 7.04 16.39 -8.76
N GLY A 35 6.18 15.75 -9.53
CA GLY A 35 5.56 16.29 -10.73
C GLY A 35 6.41 16.16 -12.00
N LYS A 36 7.69 15.77 -11.88
CA LYS A 36 8.55 15.57 -13.05
C LYS A 36 8.23 14.23 -13.73
N THR A 37 8.23 14.26 -15.05
CA THR A 37 8.06 13.07 -15.89
C THR A 37 9.41 12.44 -16.19
N TYR A 38 9.49 11.13 -15.98
CA TYR A 38 10.66 10.29 -16.26
C TYR A 38 10.30 9.23 -17.29
N LYS A 39 11.26 8.86 -18.14
CA LYS A 39 11.10 7.74 -19.06
C LYS A 39 11.38 6.43 -18.31
N VAL A 40 10.47 5.47 -18.42
CA VAL A 40 10.65 4.14 -17.83
C VAL A 40 11.50 3.27 -18.75
N SER A 41 12.53 2.65 -18.21
CA SER A 41 13.40 1.73 -18.97
C SER A 41 13.03 0.26 -18.72
N HIS A 42 12.61 -0.08 -17.51
CA HIS A 42 12.28 -1.46 -17.13
C HIS A 42 11.16 -1.48 -16.11
N ILE A 43 10.41 -2.57 -16.09
CA ILE A 43 9.45 -2.91 -15.03
C ILE A 43 9.80 -4.28 -14.47
N GLY A 44 9.98 -4.36 -13.16
CA GLY A 44 10.13 -5.61 -12.43
C GLY A 44 8.87 -5.89 -11.60
N VAL A 45 8.16 -6.96 -11.91
CA VAL A 45 7.00 -7.41 -11.14
C VAL A 45 7.45 -8.49 -10.18
N LEU A 46 7.47 -8.15 -8.91
CA LEU A 46 7.77 -9.04 -7.80
C LEU A 46 6.48 -9.67 -7.26
N ARG A 47 6.60 -10.62 -6.35
CA ARG A 47 5.43 -11.26 -5.73
C ARG A 47 4.53 -10.26 -5.00
N SER A 48 5.13 -9.30 -4.29
CA SER A 48 4.44 -8.36 -3.41
C SER A 48 4.65 -6.89 -3.73
N SER A 49 5.35 -6.59 -4.83
CA SER A 49 5.59 -5.20 -5.25
C SER A 49 5.83 -5.11 -6.76
N THR A 50 5.75 -3.92 -7.28
CA THR A 50 6.19 -3.60 -8.64
C THR A 50 7.22 -2.51 -8.56
N ASN A 51 8.36 -2.74 -9.19
CA ASN A 51 9.44 -1.75 -9.28
C ASN A 51 9.61 -1.28 -10.72
N ILE A 52 10.03 -0.04 -10.88
CA ILE A 52 10.41 0.53 -12.18
C ILE A 52 11.84 1.03 -12.14
N MET A 53 12.50 0.96 -13.27
CA MET A 53 13.77 1.65 -13.50
C MET A 53 13.55 2.82 -14.44
N LEU A 54 14.20 3.92 -14.15
CA LEU A 54 14.11 5.15 -14.94
C LEU A 54 15.35 5.29 -15.82
N THR A 55 15.18 5.82 -17.02
CA THR A 55 16.31 6.03 -17.93
C THR A 55 17.35 6.98 -17.34
N ASP A 56 16.91 7.97 -16.57
CA ASP A 56 17.78 8.97 -15.93
C ASP A 56 18.61 8.36 -14.77
N PHE A 57 18.18 7.20 -14.23
CA PHE A 57 18.82 6.54 -13.10
C PHE A 57 18.91 5.02 -13.33
N PRO A 58 19.72 4.56 -14.27
CA PRO A 58 19.68 3.19 -14.80
C PRO A 58 20.17 2.10 -13.81
N SER A 59 20.77 2.50 -12.70
CA SER A 59 21.25 1.58 -11.66
C SER A 59 20.34 1.49 -10.44
N LYS A 60 19.18 2.17 -10.47
CA LYS A 60 18.24 2.22 -9.32
C LYS A 60 16.88 1.69 -9.69
N GLU A 61 16.32 0.95 -8.76
CA GLU A 61 14.91 0.52 -8.79
C GLU A 61 14.08 1.40 -7.87
N TYR A 62 12.91 1.79 -8.34
CA TYR A 62 11.94 2.60 -7.62
C TYR A 62 10.64 1.84 -7.47
N ASN A 63 10.00 1.93 -6.31
CA ASN A 63 8.67 1.36 -6.17
C ASN A 63 7.67 2.10 -7.08
N ALA A 64 6.92 1.37 -7.88
CA ALA A 64 5.98 1.94 -8.84
C ALA A 64 4.87 2.77 -8.17
N SER A 65 4.56 2.53 -6.90
CA SER A 65 3.61 3.33 -6.13
C SER A 65 4.03 4.79 -5.91
N CYS A 66 5.30 5.13 -6.17
CA CYS A 66 5.78 6.51 -6.13
C CYS A 66 5.51 7.29 -7.43
N PHE A 67 4.81 6.70 -8.39
CA PHE A 67 4.63 7.29 -9.72
C PHE A 67 3.21 7.08 -10.24
N TYR A 68 2.77 8.03 -11.08
CA TYR A 68 1.71 7.83 -12.06
C TYR A 68 2.35 7.34 -13.35
N ILE A 69 1.88 6.23 -13.88
CA ILE A 69 2.46 5.63 -15.10
C ILE A 69 1.53 5.85 -16.29
N PHE A 70 2.13 6.25 -17.41
CA PHE A 70 1.44 6.54 -18.66
C PHE A 70 2.03 5.69 -19.78
N GLU A 71 1.18 5.20 -20.67
CA GLU A 71 1.58 4.54 -21.92
C GLU A 71 1.14 5.44 -23.10
N ASN A 72 2.09 5.93 -23.89
CA ASN A 72 1.82 6.89 -24.98
C ASN A 72 1.05 8.15 -24.54
N GLY A 73 1.32 8.65 -23.32
CA GLY A 73 0.64 9.80 -22.75
C GLY A 73 -0.76 9.51 -22.17
N ILE A 74 -1.24 8.28 -22.26
CA ILE A 74 -2.52 7.86 -21.69
C ILE A 74 -2.24 7.22 -20.32
N PRO A 75 -2.95 7.62 -19.24
CA PRO A 75 -2.78 6.99 -17.94
C PRO A 75 -3.01 5.49 -18.00
N CYS A 76 -2.06 4.72 -17.51
CA CYS A 76 -2.21 3.26 -17.44
C CYS A 76 -3.29 2.92 -16.44
N LYS A 77 -4.31 2.21 -16.91
CA LYS A 77 -5.32 1.63 -16.03
C LYS A 77 -4.70 0.53 -15.20
N TYR A 78 -5.09 0.48 -13.94
CA TYR A 78 -4.86 -0.70 -13.13
C TYR A 78 -5.55 -1.87 -13.83
N THR A 79 -4.77 -2.67 -14.52
CA THR A 79 -5.25 -3.85 -15.23
C THR A 79 -4.64 -5.08 -14.57
N ASN A 80 -5.26 -6.24 -14.78
CA ASN A 80 -4.62 -7.53 -14.45
C ASN A 80 -3.39 -7.81 -15.34
N ASP A 81 -2.99 -6.87 -16.20
CA ASP A 81 -1.73 -6.93 -16.92
C ASP A 81 -0.60 -6.80 -15.91
N PRO A 82 0.24 -7.84 -15.77
CA PRO A 82 1.32 -7.85 -14.81
C PRO A 82 2.39 -6.77 -15.05
N ARG A 83 2.32 -6.02 -16.16
CA ARG A 83 3.19 -4.86 -16.42
C ARG A 83 2.76 -3.63 -15.63
N PHE A 84 1.47 -3.55 -15.23
CA PHE A 84 0.90 -2.34 -14.68
C PHE A 84 0.17 -2.61 -13.37
N PHE A 85 0.68 -2.05 -12.32
CA PHE A 85 0.03 -1.90 -11.03
C PHE A 85 0.00 -0.41 -10.66
N ALA A 86 -0.19 0.45 -11.66
CA ALA A 86 -0.38 1.85 -11.45
C ALA A 86 -1.88 2.19 -11.42
N PRO A 87 -2.32 3.04 -10.51
CA PRO A 87 -3.70 3.48 -10.44
C PRO A 87 -4.05 4.34 -11.65
N VAL A 88 -5.29 4.24 -12.08
CA VAL A 88 -5.84 5.12 -13.11
C VAL A 88 -6.09 6.49 -12.51
N LEU A 89 -5.52 7.50 -13.14
CA LEU A 89 -6.08 8.83 -13.03
C LEU A 89 -7.43 8.82 -13.78
N ARG A 90 -8.56 8.88 -13.07
CA ARG A 90 -9.82 9.23 -13.73
C ARG A 90 -9.70 10.66 -14.20
N GLU A 91 -9.87 10.88 -15.50
CA GLU A 91 -10.03 12.20 -16.08
C GLU A 91 -11.10 12.97 -15.31
N ASN A 92 -10.77 14.21 -14.95
CA ASN A 92 -11.68 15.22 -14.40
C ASN A 92 -12.11 15.08 -12.94
N THR A 93 -11.19 15.20 -12.01
CA THR A 93 -11.57 15.86 -10.75
C THR A 93 -10.39 16.59 -10.11
N ILE A 94 -9.97 17.69 -10.71
CA ILE A 94 -9.32 18.75 -9.93
C ILE A 94 -10.45 19.48 -9.20
N ILE A 95 -10.99 18.88 -8.17
CA ILE A 95 -11.76 19.60 -7.17
C ILE A 95 -10.77 19.92 -6.06
N ARG A 96 -10.25 21.14 -6.07
CA ARG A 96 -9.61 21.72 -4.89
C ARG A 96 -10.68 21.82 -3.80
N LYS A 97 -10.75 20.83 -2.94
CA LYS A 97 -11.72 20.78 -1.83
C LYS A 97 -11.12 21.40 -0.59
N SER A 98 -11.92 22.20 0.08
CA SER A 98 -11.64 22.69 1.43
C SER A 98 -11.47 21.47 2.38
N PRO A 99 -10.46 21.45 3.27
CA PRO A 99 -10.15 20.31 4.14
C PRO A 99 -11.32 19.77 4.94
N LYS A 100 -12.31 20.62 5.23
CA LYS A 100 -13.45 20.28 6.08
C LYS A 100 -14.50 19.37 5.42
N TYR A 101 -14.54 19.30 4.09
CA TYR A 101 -15.48 18.47 3.33
C TYR A 101 -14.89 17.16 2.85
N GLN A 102 -13.58 17.04 2.79
CA GLN A 102 -12.87 15.86 2.29
C GLN A 102 -13.12 14.62 3.18
N HIS A 103 -13.06 14.78 4.49
CA HIS A 103 -13.20 13.66 5.42
C HIS A 103 -14.57 12.96 5.37
N ALA A 104 -15.66 13.71 5.17
CA ALA A 104 -17.01 13.12 5.12
C ALA A 104 -17.30 12.40 3.78
N ILE A 105 -16.66 12.81 2.70
CA ILE A 105 -16.90 12.24 1.37
C ILE A 105 -16.19 10.91 1.21
N GLU A 106 -14.99 10.76 1.76
CA GLU A 106 -14.16 9.58 1.56
C GLU A 106 -14.61 8.41 2.43
N ASP A 107 -15.13 8.65 3.61
CA ASP A 107 -15.81 7.61 4.41
C ASP A 107 -17.03 7.00 3.67
N ILE A 108 -17.68 7.78 2.81
CA ILE A 108 -18.80 7.31 1.99
C ILE A 108 -18.33 6.61 0.73
N THR A 109 -17.18 7.00 0.19
CA THR A 109 -16.66 6.48 -1.09
C THR A 109 -15.83 5.21 -0.95
N ILE A 110 -15.14 4.99 0.16
CA ILE A 110 -14.32 3.79 0.38
C ILE A 110 -15.10 2.49 0.16
N PRO A 111 -16.32 2.29 0.70
CA PRO A 111 -17.11 1.09 0.41
C PRO A 111 -17.44 0.89 -1.07
N ALA A 112 -17.60 1.97 -1.84
CA ALA A 112 -17.79 1.87 -3.29
C ALA A 112 -16.51 1.43 -4.00
N HIS A 113 -15.35 1.95 -3.57
CA HIS A 113 -14.05 1.55 -4.12
C HIS A 113 -13.73 0.08 -3.83
N LEU A 114 -14.08 -0.42 -2.63
CA LEU A 114 -13.93 -1.84 -2.31
C LEU A 114 -14.74 -2.73 -3.26
N LYS A 115 -15.99 -2.33 -3.58
CA LYS A 115 -16.82 -3.05 -4.55
C LYS A 115 -16.27 -2.99 -5.98
N ASP A 116 -15.64 -1.88 -6.35
CA ASP A 116 -14.97 -1.78 -7.65
C ASP A 116 -13.79 -2.75 -7.73
N ILE A 117 -12.98 -2.84 -6.67
CA ILE A 117 -11.88 -3.80 -6.57
C ILE A 117 -12.38 -5.25 -6.65
N GLU A 118 -13.46 -5.60 -5.94
CA GLU A 118 -14.03 -6.94 -6.01
C GLU A 118 -14.43 -7.32 -7.43
N ARG A 119 -15.05 -6.39 -8.17
CA ARG A 119 -15.45 -6.61 -9.56
C ARG A 119 -14.26 -6.69 -10.52
N GLU A 120 -13.30 -5.77 -10.39
CA GLU A 120 -12.16 -5.67 -11.30
C GLU A 120 -11.22 -6.87 -11.16
N HIS A 121 -11.01 -7.32 -9.92
CA HIS A 121 -10.09 -8.42 -9.61
C HIS A 121 -10.76 -9.78 -9.47
N ASN A 122 -12.10 -9.83 -9.56
CA ASN A 122 -12.89 -11.03 -9.33
C ASN A 122 -12.54 -11.73 -8.00
N VAL A 123 -12.52 -10.94 -6.93
CA VAL A 123 -12.22 -11.37 -5.56
C VAL A 123 -13.39 -11.08 -4.63
N ASN A 124 -13.35 -11.66 -3.44
CA ASN A 124 -14.23 -11.28 -2.34
C ASN A 124 -13.35 -10.69 -1.22
N ILE A 125 -13.67 -9.51 -0.76
CA ILE A 125 -13.00 -8.89 0.39
C ILE A 125 -13.54 -9.51 1.67
N LEU A 126 -12.64 -9.91 2.57
CA LEU A 126 -12.96 -10.50 3.87
C LEU A 126 -12.82 -9.48 5.01
N LEU A 127 -11.85 -8.58 4.88
CA LEU A 127 -11.59 -7.50 5.81
C LEU A 127 -11.15 -6.27 5.04
N ALA A 128 -11.65 -5.10 5.40
CA ALA A 128 -11.11 -3.82 4.96
C ALA A 128 -11.10 -2.85 6.14
N VAL A 129 -9.95 -2.28 6.43
CA VAL A 129 -9.70 -1.44 7.60
C VAL A 129 -8.88 -0.22 7.24
N GLU A 130 -8.97 0.80 8.07
CA GLU A 130 -8.04 1.90 8.06
C GLU A 130 -6.72 1.48 8.72
N SER A 131 -5.62 1.98 8.20
CA SER A 131 -4.28 1.85 8.75
C SER A 131 -3.64 3.25 8.90
N GLY A 132 -2.35 3.30 9.21
CA GLY A 132 -1.62 4.55 9.27
C GLY A 132 -2.11 5.51 10.34
N SER A 133 -1.88 6.81 10.13
CA SER A 133 -2.13 7.86 11.12
C SER A 133 -3.60 8.00 11.54
N ARG A 134 -4.53 7.67 10.63
CA ARG A 134 -5.96 7.72 10.91
C ARG A 134 -6.40 6.61 11.86
N ALA A 135 -5.86 5.41 11.68
CA ALA A 135 -6.10 4.30 12.61
C ALA A 135 -5.49 4.55 13.98
N TRP A 136 -4.35 5.23 14.02
CA TRP A 136 -3.62 5.48 15.27
C TRP A 136 -4.08 6.73 16.03
N GLY A 137 -5.08 7.46 15.51
CA GLY A 137 -5.72 8.56 16.20
C GLY A 137 -5.00 9.91 16.13
N PHE A 138 -4.02 10.07 15.23
CA PHE A 138 -3.34 11.36 15.02
C PHE A 138 -3.25 11.77 13.54
N PRO A 139 -4.37 11.75 12.79
CA PRO A 139 -4.37 12.25 11.44
C PRO A 139 -4.12 13.77 11.42
N SER A 140 -3.35 14.24 10.45
CA SER A 140 -3.29 15.65 10.06
C SER A 140 -4.32 15.92 8.93
N ASN A 141 -4.58 17.19 8.64
CA ASN A 141 -5.54 17.57 7.60
C ASN A 141 -5.15 17.05 6.20
N ASP A 142 -3.88 16.79 6.00
CA ASP A 142 -3.25 16.26 4.80
C ASP A 142 -2.88 14.77 4.91
N SER A 143 -3.43 14.04 5.89
CA SER A 143 -3.19 12.60 6.02
C SER A 143 -3.97 11.83 4.97
N ASP A 144 -3.27 10.92 4.31
CA ASP A 144 -3.84 9.98 3.36
C ASP A 144 -4.80 9.00 4.06
N TRP A 145 -5.66 8.37 3.28
CA TRP A 145 -6.46 7.24 3.69
C TRP A 145 -5.71 5.96 3.34
N ASP A 146 -5.25 5.27 4.37
CA ASP A 146 -4.47 4.04 4.26
C ASP A 146 -5.37 2.81 4.41
N VAL A 147 -6.16 2.49 3.40
CA VAL A 147 -7.08 1.35 3.46
C VAL A 147 -6.32 0.05 3.20
N ARG A 148 -6.43 -0.87 4.13
CA ARG A 148 -5.81 -2.19 4.04
C ARG A 148 -6.88 -3.27 4.03
N MET A 149 -6.69 -4.30 3.18
CA MET A 149 -7.71 -5.33 3.01
C MET A 149 -7.10 -6.74 2.95
N ILE A 150 -7.89 -7.72 3.39
CA ILE A 150 -7.65 -9.13 3.16
C ILE A 150 -8.74 -9.64 2.22
N TYR A 151 -8.36 -10.35 1.18
CA TYR A 151 -9.27 -10.83 0.16
C TYR A 151 -9.00 -12.29 -0.23
N VAL A 152 -9.98 -12.91 -0.86
CA VAL A 152 -9.91 -14.28 -1.37
C VAL A 152 -10.32 -14.29 -2.84
N HIS A 153 -9.59 -15.06 -3.64
CA HIS A 153 -9.94 -15.30 -5.04
C HIS A 153 -11.02 -16.39 -5.18
N LYS A 154 -11.57 -16.50 -6.37
CA LYS A 154 -12.42 -17.64 -6.73
C LYS A 154 -11.58 -18.92 -6.76
N PRO A 155 -12.20 -20.12 -6.56
CA PRO A 155 -11.48 -21.39 -6.46
C PRO A 155 -10.51 -21.67 -7.61
N GLU A 156 -10.88 -21.29 -8.84
CA GLU A 156 -10.07 -21.53 -10.04
C GLU A 156 -8.70 -20.86 -10.00
N TRP A 157 -8.58 -19.77 -9.25
CA TRP A 157 -7.31 -19.06 -9.07
C TRP A 157 -6.27 -19.93 -8.35
N TYR A 158 -6.73 -20.74 -7.39
CA TYR A 158 -5.86 -21.58 -6.54
C TYR A 158 -5.34 -22.84 -7.28
N PHE A 159 -5.98 -23.21 -8.39
CA PHE A 159 -5.58 -24.37 -9.20
C PHE A 159 -4.57 -24.01 -10.31
N LYS A 160 -4.17 -22.75 -10.40
CA LYS A 160 -3.17 -22.34 -11.39
C LYS A 160 -1.79 -22.89 -11.04
N VAL A 161 -1.13 -23.48 -12.04
CA VAL A 161 0.22 -24.07 -11.89
C VAL A 161 1.28 -23.00 -11.61
N LYS A 162 1.12 -21.83 -12.24
CA LYS A 162 2.04 -20.70 -12.01
C LYS A 162 1.65 -19.94 -10.77
N GLU A 163 2.65 -19.55 -9.98
CA GLU A 163 2.47 -18.66 -8.85
C GLU A 163 1.83 -17.35 -9.31
N GLN A 164 0.78 -16.93 -8.64
CA GLN A 164 0.03 -15.72 -8.94
C GLN A 164 0.43 -14.62 -7.95
N ARG A 165 0.20 -13.37 -8.32
CA ARG A 165 0.40 -12.24 -7.41
C ARG A 165 -0.63 -12.31 -6.28
N ASP A 166 -0.15 -12.17 -5.06
CA ASP A 166 -0.90 -12.28 -3.81
C ASP A 166 -1.16 -10.91 -3.13
N VAL A 167 -0.98 -9.83 -3.88
CA VAL A 167 -1.21 -8.45 -3.44
C VAL A 167 -2.00 -7.69 -4.49
N ILE A 168 -3.01 -6.96 -4.06
CA ILE A 168 -3.68 -5.91 -4.83
C ILE A 168 -3.22 -4.57 -4.25
N GLU A 169 -2.76 -3.68 -5.11
CA GLU A 169 -2.41 -2.30 -4.78
C GLU A 169 -3.20 -1.38 -5.70
N TYR A 170 -3.92 -0.45 -5.12
CA TYR A 170 -4.79 0.44 -5.84
C TYR A 170 -4.71 1.84 -5.24
N LEU A 171 -4.31 2.79 -6.05
CA LEU A 171 -4.35 4.19 -5.67
C LEU A 171 -5.52 4.86 -6.37
N TYR A 172 -6.50 5.28 -5.62
CA TYR A 172 -7.73 5.81 -6.19
C TYR A 172 -7.63 7.28 -6.55
N ASN A 173 -6.96 8.04 -5.73
CA ASN A 173 -6.57 9.43 -5.92
C ASN A 173 -5.32 9.70 -5.08
N ASP A 174 -4.86 10.95 -5.02
CA ASP A 174 -3.66 11.31 -4.28
C ASP A 174 -3.77 11.06 -2.77
N ASP A 175 -4.98 10.87 -2.25
CA ASP A 175 -5.28 10.81 -0.82
C ASP A 175 -5.76 9.42 -0.35
N VAL A 176 -6.09 8.47 -1.27
CA VAL A 176 -6.63 7.15 -0.92
C VAL A 176 -5.77 6.03 -1.48
N ASP A 177 -5.00 5.41 -0.59
CA ASP A 177 -4.16 4.24 -0.88
C ASP A 177 -4.86 2.97 -0.37
N LEU A 178 -5.29 2.11 -1.31
CA LEU A 178 -5.85 0.81 -1.00
C LEU A 178 -4.84 -0.28 -1.33
N SER A 179 -4.51 -1.10 -0.35
CA SER A 179 -3.62 -2.24 -0.54
C SER A 179 -4.18 -3.46 0.17
N GLY A 180 -4.06 -4.62 -0.45
CA GLY A 180 -4.61 -5.84 0.09
C GLY A 180 -3.72 -7.04 -0.10
N TRP A 181 -3.87 -8.00 0.83
CA TRP A 181 -3.22 -9.31 0.79
C TRP A 181 -4.23 -10.40 0.50
N GLU A 182 -3.82 -11.31 -0.35
CA GLU A 182 -4.55 -12.56 -0.54
C GLU A 182 -4.56 -13.36 0.78
N LEU A 183 -5.64 -14.08 1.04
CA LEU A 183 -5.87 -14.78 2.32
C LEU A 183 -4.72 -15.70 2.72
N ARG A 184 -4.15 -16.50 1.80
CA ARG A 184 -3.01 -17.39 2.12
C ARG A 184 -1.79 -16.60 2.56
N LYS A 185 -1.52 -15.47 1.91
CA LYS A 185 -0.45 -14.55 2.33
C LYS A 185 -0.71 -13.99 3.72
N ALA A 186 -1.93 -13.52 3.98
CA ALA A 186 -2.30 -12.99 5.29
C ALA A 186 -2.14 -14.05 6.39
N LEU A 187 -2.58 -15.29 6.14
CA LEU A 187 -2.42 -16.41 7.08
C LEU A 187 -0.95 -16.83 7.25
N GLU A 188 -0.16 -16.81 6.18
CA GLU A 188 1.28 -17.06 6.27
C GLU A 188 1.99 -16.00 7.13
N LEU A 189 1.64 -14.73 6.96
CA LEU A 189 2.16 -13.64 7.77
C LEU A 189 1.69 -13.76 9.24
N LEU A 190 0.43 -14.13 9.47
CA LEU A 190 -0.11 -14.40 10.79
C LEU A 190 0.68 -15.52 11.48
N SER A 191 0.87 -16.66 10.80
CA SER A 191 1.60 -17.81 11.35
C SER A 191 3.06 -17.49 11.70
N LYS A 192 3.64 -16.51 11.04
CA LYS A 192 4.98 -15.97 11.35
C LYS A 192 4.98 -14.94 12.48
N GLY A 193 3.83 -14.59 13.04
CA GLY A 193 3.68 -13.55 14.04
C GLY A 193 4.03 -12.14 13.51
N ASN A 194 3.63 -11.85 12.27
CA ASN A 194 3.87 -10.54 11.66
C ASN A 194 2.98 -9.48 12.30
N THR A 195 3.55 -8.49 12.95
CA THR A 195 2.85 -7.44 13.71
C THR A 195 1.83 -6.67 12.86
N THR A 196 2.12 -6.43 11.58
CA THR A 196 1.22 -5.67 10.69
C THR A 196 -0.12 -6.38 10.48
N VAL A 197 -0.16 -7.72 10.44
CA VAL A 197 -1.43 -8.46 10.37
C VAL A 197 -2.28 -8.19 11.59
N PHE A 198 -1.69 -8.22 12.78
CA PHE A 198 -2.40 -7.94 14.04
C PHE A 198 -2.87 -6.48 14.09
N GLU A 199 -2.08 -5.53 13.58
CA GLU A 199 -2.52 -4.14 13.45
C GLU A 199 -3.76 -4.00 12.57
N TRP A 200 -3.85 -4.76 11.47
CA TRP A 200 -5.04 -4.75 10.61
C TRP A 200 -6.24 -5.41 11.30
N LEU A 201 -6.03 -6.56 11.94
CA LEU A 201 -7.11 -7.28 12.64
C LEU A 201 -7.69 -6.46 13.80
N HIS A 202 -6.88 -5.64 14.45
CA HIS A 202 -7.27 -4.79 15.59
C HIS A 202 -7.40 -3.31 15.24
N SER A 203 -7.53 -2.97 13.94
CA SER A 203 -7.75 -1.58 13.56
C SER A 203 -9.04 -1.02 14.17
N PRO A 204 -9.00 0.18 14.78
CA PRO A 204 -10.18 0.78 15.39
C PRO A 204 -11.22 1.24 14.36
N LYS A 205 -10.87 1.31 13.08
CA LYS A 205 -11.75 1.72 11.99
C LYS A 205 -11.88 0.64 10.94
N ILE A 206 -13.04 0.00 10.91
CA ILE A 206 -13.38 -1.09 10.00
C ILE A 206 -14.36 -0.55 8.94
N TYR A 207 -14.02 -0.71 7.66
CA TYR A 207 -14.89 -0.38 6.52
C TYR A 207 -15.77 -1.55 6.10
N TYR A 208 -15.21 -2.75 6.18
CA TYR A 208 -15.92 -4.00 5.90
C TYR A 208 -15.29 -5.15 6.67
N ILE A 209 -16.12 -6.07 7.14
CA ILE A 209 -15.69 -7.35 7.70
C ILE A 209 -16.70 -8.44 7.39
N ASP A 210 -16.22 -9.55 6.83
CA ASP A 210 -17.01 -10.76 6.71
C ASP A 210 -17.17 -11.44 8.07
N LYS A 211 -18.40 -11.82 8.43
CA LYS A 211 -18.71 -12.35 9.76
C LYS A 211 -18.07 -13.70 10.03
N GLU A 212 -17.99 -14.57 9.03
CA GLU A 212 -17.39 -15.89 9.19
C GLU A 212 -15.87 -15.78 9.27
N PHE A 213 -15.27 -14.90 8.48
CA PHE A 213 -13.85 -14.57 8.60
C PHE A 213 -13.53 -14.03 9.99
N ALA A 214 -14.31 -13.05 10.49
CA ALA A 214 -14.11 -12.47 11.82
C ALA A 214 -14.14 -13.55 12.92
N ARG A 215 -15.14 -14.44 12.88
CA ARG A 215 -15.28 -15.52 13.84
C ARG A 215 -14.07 -16.46 13.80
N ARG A 216 -13.68 -16.93 12.61
CA ARG A 216 -12.57 -17.89 12.47
C ARG A 216 -11.22 -17.29 12.82
N ILE A 217 -10.96 -16.04 12.42
CA ILE A 217 -9.67 -15.42 12.70
C ILE A 217 -9.49 -15.16 14.20
N SER A 218 -10.56 -14.77 14.91
CA SER A 218 -10.52 -14.54 16.36
C SER A 218 -10.26 -15.82 17.17
N GLU A 219 -10.59 -16.99 16.62
CA GLU A 219 -10.33 -18.28 17.27
C GLU A 219 -8.83 -18.66 17.25
N ILE A 220 -8.07 -18.15 16.30
CA ILE A 220 -6.68 -18.58 16.08
C ILE A 220 -5.64 -17.47 16.28
N GLU A 221 -6.01 -16.20 16.19
CA GLU A 221 -5.04 -15.11 16.19
C GLU A 221 -4.14 -15.07 17.43
N ALA A 222 -4.72 -15.36 18.60
CA ALA A 222 -3.99 -15.34 19.87
C ALA A 222 -2.85 -16.35 19.91
N ASP A 223 -3.01 -17.52 19.26
CA ASP A 223 -2.02 -18.59 19.24
C ASP A 223 -0.77 -18.21 18.43
N TYR A 224 -0.91 -17.26 17.52
CA TYR A 224 0.17 -16.80 16.63
C TYR A 224 0.76 -15.45 17.03
N PHE A 225 0.23 -14.80 18.05
CA PHE A 225 0.80 -13.56 18.55
C PHE A 225 2.13 -13.78 19.25
N HIS A 226 3.17 -13.09 18.78
CA HIS A 226 4.51 -13.17 19.34
C HIS A 226 4.96 -11.82 19.91
N PRO A 227 4.80 -11.58 21.24
CA PRO A 227 5.14 -10.28 21.84
C PRO A 227 6.58 -9.83 21.56
N VAL A 228 7.53 -10.75 21.60
CA VAL A 228 8.94 -10.45 21.33
C VAL A 228 9.16 -9.97 19.89
N LYS A 229 8.50 -10.58 18.91
CA LYS A 229 8.59 -10.13 17.50
C LYS A 229 7.96 -8.75 17.32
N SER A 230 6.82 -8.52 17.97
CA SER A 230 6.18 -7.20 17.96
C SER A 230 7.05 -6.14 18.60
N MET A 231 7.70 -6.45 19.74
CA MET A 231 8.67 -5.57 20.36
C MET A 231 9.84 -5.22 19.41
N TYR A 232 10.41 -6.19 18.70
CA TYR A 232 11.45 -5.93 17.71
C TYR A 232 10.94 -5.10 16.54
N HIS A 233 9.70 -5.32 16.09
CA HIS A 233 9.08 -4.53 15.03
C HIS A 233 8.97 -3.05 15.44
N TYR A 234 8.40 -2.77 16.62
CA TYR A 234 8.24 -1.41 17.11
C TYR A 234 9.57 -0.76 17.47
N ASN A 235 10.52 -1.51 18.02
CA ASN A 235 11.87 -0.99 18.26
C ASN A 235 12.57 -0.58 16.95
N ARG A 236 12.35 -1.31 15.85
CA ARG A 236 12.87 -0.92 14.53
C ARG A 236 12.21 0.36 14.01
N ILE A 237 10.88 0.51 14.19
CA ILE A 237 10.16 1.74 13.88
C ILE A 237 10.72 2.89 14.72
N TYR A 238 10.86 2.70 16.02
CA TYR A 238 11.44 3.67 16.94
C TYR A 238 12.82 4.15 16.47
N ASN A 239 13.75 3.24 16.25
CA ASN A 239 15.11 3.59 15.84
C ASN A 239 15.13 4.37 14.52
N LYS A 240 14.33 3.94 13.53
CA LYS A 240 14.21 4.63 12.24
C LYS A 240 13.72 6.08 12.40
N HIS A 241 12.74 6.31 13.27
CA HIS A 241 12.20 7.64 13.51
C HIS A 241 13.10 8.47 14.43
N ASN A 242 13.75 7.84 15.42
CA ASN A 242 14.69 8.50 16.33
C ASN A 242 15.87 9.09 15.57
N GLU A 243 16.52 8.33 14.70
CA GLU A 243 17.61 8.82 13.86
C GLU A 243 17.18 10.00 13.00
N ARG A 244 16.00 9.90 12.36
CA ARG A 244 15.46 10.97 11.52
C ARG A 244 15.02 12.20 12.28
N TYR A 245 14.54 12.03 13.52
CA TYR A 245 14.07 13.12 14.35
C TYR A 245 15.22 13.92 14.95
N LEU A 246 16.27 13.24 15.46
CA LEU A 246 17.42 13.88 16.08
C LEU A 246 18.35 14.59 15.08
N GLN A 247 18.26 14.25 13.79
CA GLN A 247 19.12 14.81 12.74
C GLN A 247 18.56 16.07 12.08
N ARG A 248 17.40 16.58 12.52
CA ARG A 248 16.74 17.75 11.91
C ARG A 248 16.37 18.79 12.95
N ASP A 249 16.68 20.05 12.64
CA ASP A 249 16.37 21.21 13.50
C ASP A 249 14.87 21.60 13.46
N ASP A 250 14.03 21.00 12.61
CA ASP A 250 12.61 21.29 12.51
C ASP A 250 11.76 20.31 13.31
N PHE A 251 11.11 20.80 14.36
CA PHE A 251 10.13 20.03 15.12
C PHE A 251 8.86 19.80 14.29
N ASN A 252 8.54 18.53 14.04
CA ASN A 252 7.28 18.13 13.38
C ASN A 252 6.48 17.19 14.29
N VAL A 253 5.30 17.65 14.70
CA VAL A 253 4.41 16.92 15.64
C VAL A 253 4.04 15.54 15.11
N LYS A 254 3.73 15.42 13.81
CA LYS A 254 3.37 14.13 13.19
C LYS A 254 4.52 13.13 13.31
N ARG A 255 5.75 13.54 13.02
CA ARG A 255 6.95 12.69 13.17
C ARG A 255 7.20 12.29 14.63
N PHE A 256 6.98 13.22 15.55
CA PHE A 256 7.09 12.93 16.98
C PHE A 256 6.06 11.90 17.44
N LEU A 257 4.82 11.95 16.95
CA LEU A 257 3.81 10.96 17.26
C LEU A 257 4.14 9.56 16.66
N TYR A 258 4.75 9.51 15.48
CA TYR A 258 5.27 8.25 14.93
C TYR A 258 6.42 7.68 15.80
N TYR A 259 7.29 8.54 16.30
CA TYR A 259 8.33 8.14 17.25
C TYR A 259 7.73 7.59 18.55
N LEU A 260 6.79 8.33 19.15
CA LEU A 260 6.11 7.90 20.39
C LEU A 260 5.37 6.58 20.22
N ARG A 261 4.75 6.33 19.07
CA ARG A 261 4.09 5.05 18.78
C ARG A 261 5.06 3.88 18.93
N GLY A 262 6.28 4.00 18.42
CA GLY A 262 7.30 2.96 18.58
C GLY A 262 7.78 2.73 20.02
N VAL A 263 7.58 3.71 20.89
CA VAL A 263 7.94 3.62 22.32
C VAL A 263 6.82 3.03 23.16
N LEU A 264 5.55 3.35 22.79
CA LEU A 264 4.37 3.03 23.61
C LEU A 264 3.72 1.69 23.23
N ALA A 265 3.99 1.18 22.04
CA ALA A 265 3.47 -0.10 21.55
C ALA A 265 4.35 -1.27 21.97
#